data_3f942ad3da28aa4ee5272ff307f35c3d
#
_entry.id   3f942ad3da28aa4ee5272ff307f35c3d
#
_cell.length_a   1.000
_cell.length_b   1.000
_cell.length_c   1.000
_cell.angle_alpha   90.00
_cell.angle_beta   90.00
_cell.angle_gamma   90.00
#
_symmetry.space_group_name_H-M   'P 1'
#
loop_
_entity.id
_entity.type
_entity.pdbx_description
1 polymer ?
#
loop_
_entity_poly.entity_id
_entity_poly.type
_entity_poly.pdbx_seq_one_letter_code
_entity_poly.pdbx_strand_id
1 'polypeptide(L)'
;MADTSSESPKTDSDGDEVPEMELTDGDILDAMQHIPGYLDITTEDFRTIYHLAHRHAVGRVFGNVRAGNLMRLGIDPLLPDIPLDQAAKALVRSGYKGLPVVDATGRVIGMLTESDFLRRLKVDTFLELLLSMLDEAFELKHRCHETPVSEAMTAPAVTLTRDAGFGEIISAFHQHDGRSIPVVDSEGRLLGLLLRKDFFTVYNLENSR
;
A
#
# COMPACT_ATOMS: atom_id res chain seq x y z
N MET A 1 35.89 15.06 37.11
CA MET A 1 36.29 14.96 35.69
C MET A 1 35.30 14.01 35.06
N ALA A 2 34.27 14.57 34.46
CA ALA A 2 33.21 13.82 33.79
C ALA A 2 33.39 14.01 32.28
N ASP A 3 33.60 12.91 31.63
CA ASP A 3 33.72 12.84 30.16
C ASP A 3 32.33 12.69 29.56
N THR A 4 31.85 13.73 28.88
CA THR A 4 30.58 13.74 28.21
C THR A 4 30.83 13.47 26.72
N SER A 5 30.77 12.18 26.36
CA SER A 5 30.74 11.78 24.97
C SER A 5 29.35 12.10 24.39
N SER A 6 29.30 13.10 23.52
CA SER A 6 28.12 13.45 22.72
C SER A 6 27.90 12.44 21.62
N GLU A 7 26.92 11.56 21.78
CA GLU A 7 26.37 10.74 20.70
C GLU A 7 25.49 11.62 19.82
N SER A 8 25.91 11.78 18.58
CA SER A 8 25.07 12.36 17.52
C SER A 8 23.95 11.40 17.16
N PRO A 9 22.70 11.85 16.96
CA PRO A 9 21.63 10.96 16.54
C PRO A 9 21.87 10.50 15.10
N LYS A 10 21.92 9.18 14.93
CA LYS A 10 21.82 8.54 13.61
C LYS A 10 20.45 8.84 13.05
N THR A 11 20.38 9.58 11.97
CA THR A 11 19.21 9.71 11.11
C THR A 11 19.03 8.41 10.35
N ASP A 12 18.22 7.51 10.90
CA ASP A 12 17.70 6.36 10.17
C ASP A 12 16.71 6.85 9.12
N SER A 13 17.18 7.00 7.89
CA SER A 13 16.34 7.18 6.70
C SER A 13 15.94 5.80 6.16
N ASP A 14 15.17 5.06 6.94
CA ASP A 14 14.82 3.66 6.67
C ASP A 14 13.50 3.52 5.86
N GLY A 15 13.03 4.58 5.20
CA GLY A 15 11.73 4.65 4.54
C GLY A 15 11.69 4.42 3.03
N ASP A 16 12.82 4.29 2.35
CA ASP A 16 12.87 4.34 0.87
C ASP A 16 13.53 3.10 0.23
N GLU A 17 13.67 2.00 0.97
CA GLU A 17 14.25 0.77 0.41
C GLU A 17 13.23 0.03 -0.44
N VAL A 18 13.43 0.09 -1.75
CA VAL A 18 12.79 -0.82 -2.71
C VAL A 18 13.24 -2.24 -2.39
N PRO A 19 12.34 -3.24 -2.33
CA PRO A 19 12.74 -4.61 -2.12
C PRO A 19 13.77 -5.03 -3.16
N GLU A 20 15.00 -5.19 -2.73
CA GLU A 20 16.10 -5.70 -3.55
C GLU A 20 16.06 -7.22 -3.56
N MET A 21 16.45 -7.82 -4.69
CA MET A 21 16.76 -9.23 -4.70
C MET A 21 18.00 -9.44 -3.85
N GLU A 22 17.88 -10.22 -2.79
CA GLU A 22 18.98 -10.52 -1.88
C GLU A 22 20.04 -11.34 -2.62
N LEU A 23 21.20 -10.72 -2.91
CA LEU A 23 22.33 -11.41 -3.52
C LEU A 23 23.05 -12.27 -2.49
N THR A 24 23.16 -13.55 -2.78
CA THR A 24 23.98 -14.45 -1.98
C THR A 24 25.46 -14.29 -2.34
N ASP A 25 26.36 -14.71 -1.43
CA ASP A 25 27.82 -14.73 -1.71
C ASP A 25 28.13 -15.59 -2.94
N GLY A 26 27.33 -16.64 -3.19
CA GLY A 26 27.47 -17.49 -4.37
C GLY A 26 27.20 -16.73 -5.67
N ASP A 27 26.15 -15.92 -5.72
CA ASP A 27 25.80 -15.10 -6.89
C ASP A 27 26.90 -14.08 -7.18
N ILE A 28 27.44 -13.46 -6.13
CA ILE A 28 28.52 -12.47 -6.23
C ILE A 28 29.80 -13.13 -6.76
N LEU A 29 30.19 -14.28 -6.22
CA LEU A 29 31.39 -14.99 -6.65
C LEU A 29 31.26 -15.47 -8.09
N ASP A 30 30.09 -15.98 -8.49
CA ASP A 30 29.83 -16.38 -9.87
C ASP A 30 29.92 -15.18 -10.83
N ALA A 31 29.30 -14.04 -10.48
CA ALA A 31 29.41 -12.83 -11.26
C ALA A 31 30.85 -12.33 -11.40
N MET A 32 31.63 -12.35 -10.31
CA MET A 32 33.05 -11.94 -10.34
C MET A 32 33.91 -12.84 -11.25
N GLN A 33 33.63 -14.14 -11.30
CA GLN A 33 34.34 -15.08 -12.19
C GLN A 33 34.07 -14.81 -13.68
N HIS A 34 32.91 -14.24 -14.02
CA HIS A 34 32.54 -13.90 -15.40
C HIS A 34 33.14 -12.57 -15.90
N ILE A 35 33.74 -11.78 -15.02
CA ILE A 35 34.39 -10.52 -15.40
C ILE A 35 35.79 -10.82 -15.90
N PRO A 36 36.14 -10.51 -17.17
CA PRO A 36 37.46 -10.76 -17.70
C PRO A 36 38.52 -9.87 -17.05
N GLY A 37 39.57 -10.48 -16.52
CA GLY A 37 40.69 -9.79 -15.89
C GLY A 37 40.80 -10.03 -14.39
N TYR A 38 41.81 -9.42 -13.78
CA TYR A 38 42.00 -9.48 -12.32
C TYR A 38 41.16 -8.41 -11.63
N LEU A 39 40.30 -8.85 -10.72
CA LEU A 39 39.50 -7.97 -9.86
C LEU A 39 40.12 -7.93 -8.46
N ASP A 40 40.56 -6.76 -8.05
CA ASP A 40 41.10 -6.50 -6.72
C ASP A 40 40.03 -5.85 -5.82
N ILE A 41 38.90 -6.55 -5.69
CA ILE A 41 37.80 -6.16 -4.81
C ILE A 41 37.30 -7.38 -4.05
N THR A 42 36.81 -7.14 -2.83
CA THR A 42 36.19 -8.19 -2.01
C THR A 42 34.73 -8.41 -2.40
N THR A 43 34.12 -9.53 -1.97
CA THR A 43 32.69 -9.75 -2.13
C THR A 43 31.83 -8.66 -1.45
N GLU A 44 32.34 -8.11 -0.32
CA GLU A 44 31.72 -7.03 0.41
C GLU A 44 31.74 -5.70 -0.38
N ASP A 45 32.89 -5.39 -1.02
CA ASP A 45 33.00 -4.22 -1.91
C ASP A 45 32.06 -4.35 -3.09
N PHE A 46 31.96 -5.56 -3.69
CA PHE A 46 31.05 -5.81 -4.80
C PHE A 46 29.60 -5.60 -4.39
N ARG A 47 29.19 -6.13 -3.22
CA ARG A 47 27.85 -5.95 -2.66
C ARG A 47 27.55 -4.46 -2.45
N THR A 48 28.50 -3.72 -1.88
CA THR A 48 28.37 -2.28 -1.67
C THR A 48 28.17 -1.53 -2.98
N ILE A 49 28.97 -1.85 -4.01
CA ILE A 49 28.84 -1.26 -5.36
C ILE A 49 27.48 -1.59 -5.97
N TYR A 50 27.03 -2.85 -5.87
CA TYR A 50 25.71 -3.27 -6.37
C TYR A 50 24.57 -2.46 -5.71
N HIS A 51 24.54 -2.37 -4.38
CA HIS A 51 23.51 -1.63 -3.66
C HIS A 51 23.53 -0.13 -4.02
N LEU A 52 24.70 0.46 -4.17
CA LEU A 52 24.82 1.85 -4.62
C LEU A 52 24.29 2.03 -6.05
N ALA A 53 24.68 1.15 -6.96
CA ALA A 53 24.25 1.21 -8.36
C ALA A 53 22.74 0.98 -8.48
N HIS A 54 22.19 0.02 -7.74
CA HIS A 54 20.77 -0.26 -7.68
C HIS A 54 19.99 0.95 -7.18
N ARG A 55 20.35 1.52 -6.03
CA ARG A 55 19.71 2.74 -5.50
C ARG A 55 19.76 3.90 -6.49
N HIS A 56 20.89 4.10 -7.16
CA HIS A 56 21.01 5.10 -8.21
C HIS A 56 20.09 4.86 -9.40
N ALA A 57 19.97 3.61 -9.83
CA ALA A 57 19.08 3.21 -10.93
C ALA A 57 17.62 3.44 -10.56
N VAL A 58 17.19 2.98 -9.38
CA VAL A 58 15.85 3.18 -8.84
C VAL A 58 15.53 4.67 -8.70
N GLY A 59 16.43 5.46 -8.10
CA GLY A 59 16.26 6.90 -7.95
C GLY A 59 16.14 7.63 -9.30
N ARG A 60 16.86 7.20 -10.32
CA ARG A 60 16.76 7.77 -11.67
C ARG A 60 15.44 7.41 -12.36
N VAL A 61 14.99 6.18 -12.23
CA VAL A 61 13.77 5.68 -12.91
C VAL A 61 12.51 6.12 -12.17
N PHE A 62 12.49 5.98 -10.86
CA PHE A 62 11.29 6.19 -10.04
C PHE A 62 11.33 7.42 -9.14
N GLY A 63 12.41 8.21 -9.20
CA GLY A 63 12.61 9.37 -8.32
C GLY A 63 11.53 10.46 -8.41
N ASN A 64 10.78 10.51 -9.51
CA ASN A 64 9.66 11.42 -9.72
C ASN A 64 8.29 10.82 -9.38
N VAL A 65 8.24 9.53 -9.01
CA VAL A 65 6.99 8.88 -8.63
C VAL A 65 6.57 9.37 -7.25
N ARG A 66 5.38 9.94 -7.16
CA ARG A 66 4.76 10.39 -5.91
C ARG A 66 3.32 9.93 -5.86
N ALA A 67 2.84 9.52 -4.68
CA ALA A 67 1.45 9.10 -4.49
C ALA A 67 0.46 10.18 -4.96
N GLY A 68 0.76 11.44 -4.70
CA GLY A 68 -0.06 12.59 -5.13
C GLY A 68 -0.19 12.76 -6.63
N ASN A 69 0.79 12.27 -7.42
CA ASN A 69 0.74 12.34 -8.88
C ASN A 69 -0.07 11.18 -9.49
N LEU A 70 -0.20 10.08 -8.75
CA LEU A 70 -0.87 8.85 -9.21
C LEU A 70 -2.26 8.66 -8.61
N MET A 71 -2.58 9.37 -7.52
CA MET A 71 -3.86 9.23 -6.85
C MET A 71 -5.01 9.74 -7.71
N ARG A 72 -6.15 9.13 -7.56
CA ARG A 72 -7.42 9.61 -8.13
C ARG A 72 -8.05 10.61 -7.17
N LEU A 73 -8.49 11.73 -7.71
CA LEU A 73 -9.18 12.80 -6.98
C LEU A 73 -10.70 12.61 -7.05
N GLY A 74 -11.43 13.39 -6.24
CA GLY A 74 -12.89 13.39 -6.26
C GLY A 74 -13.51 12.10 -5.73
N ILE A 75 -12.88 11.51 -4.72
CA ILE A 75 -13.38 10.33 -4.03
C ILE A 75 -14.39 10.77 -2.99
N ASP A 76 -15.61 10.28 -3.08
CA ASP A 76 -16.63 10.47 -2.05
C ASP A 76 -16.39 9.45 -0.92
N PRO A 77 -15.90 9.87 0.27
CA PRO A 77 -15.64 8.95 1.36
C PRO A 77 -16.95 8.52 2.04
N LEU A 78 -16.85 7.43 2.80
CA LEU A 78 -17.94 6.98 3.65
C LEU A 78 -17.84 7.63 5.04
N LEU A 79 -18.99 7.80 5.70
CA LEU A 79 -19.04 8.16 7.11
C LEU A 79 -19.20 6.90 7.97
N PRO A 80 -18.68 6.91 9.21
CA PRO A 80 -18.65 5.71 10.06
C PRO A 80 -20.05 5.21 10.47
N ASP A 81 -21.01 6.12 10.55
CA ASP A 81 -22.36 5.82 11.08
C ASP A 81 -23.37 5.40 10.00
N ILE A 82 -23.00 5.45 8.71
CA ILE A 82 -23.95 5.03 7.66
C ILE A 82 -24.11 3.51 7.67
N PRO A 83 -25.34 3.00 7.39
CA PRO A 83 -25.57 1.57 7.28
C PRO A 83 -24.81 0.93 6.11
N LEU A 84 -24.41 -0.34 6.25
CA LEU A 84 -23.66 -1.07 5.23
C LEU A 84 -24.37 -1.19 3.88
N ASP A 85 -25.72 -1.24 3.86
CA ASP A 85 -26.48 -1.27 2.61
C ASP A 85 -26.33 0.03 1.81
N GLN A 86 -26.23 1.17 2.49
CA GLN A 86 -25.93 2.46 1.84
C GLN A 86 -24.48 2.51 1.37
N ALA A 87 -23.54 2.03 2.16
CA ALA A 87 -22.14 1.93 1.79
C ALA A 87 -21.93 1.00 0.59
N ALA A 88 -22.65 -0.13 0.51
CA ALA A 88 -22.62 -1.02 -0.65
C ALA A 88 -23.08 -0.31 -1.93
N LYS A 89 -24.16 0.47 -1.86
CA LYS A 89 -24.64 1.28 -2.99
C LYS A 89 -23.62 2.35 -3.40
N ALA A 90 -22.91 2.95 -2.43
CA ALA A 90 -21.85 3.92 -2.70
C ALA A 90 -20.66 3.24 -3.40
N LEU A 91 -20.21 2.07 -2.94
CA LEU A 91 -19.16 1.28 -3.59
C LEU A 91 -19.51 0.92 -5.03
N VAL A 92 -20.72 0.40 -5.26
CA VAL A 92 -21.17 0.06 -6.62
C VAL A 92 -21.19 1.29 -7.53
N ARG A 93 -21.70 2.42 -7.06
CA ARG A 93 -21.75 3.66 -7.86
C ARG A 93 -20.38 4.25 -8.15
N SER A 94 -19.45 4.14 -7.20
CA SER A 94 -18.10 4.66 -7.36
C SER A 94 -17.25 3.84 -8.34
N GLY A 95 -17.56 2.56 -8.53
CA GLY A 95 -16.76 1.59 -9.30
C GLY A 95 -15.45 1.19 -8.64
N TYR A 96 -15.21 1.62 -7.39
CA TYR A 96 -14.04 1.21 -6.60
C TYR A 96 -14.32 -0.06 -5.81
N LYS A 97 -13.27 -0.82 -5.51
CA LYS A 97 -13.33 -2.04 -4.71
C LYS A 97 -13.22 -1.79 -3.20
N GLY A 98 -13.07 -0.53 -2.83
CA GLY A 98 -13.02 -0.04 -1.46
C GLY A 98 -13.09 1.46 -1.44
N LEU A 99 -13.69 2.01 -0.39
CA LEU A 99 -13.78 3.45 -0.13
C LEU A 99 -13.21 3.79 1.24
N PRO A 100 -12.52 4.93 1.37
CA PRO A 100 -12.05 5.42 2.65
C PRO A 100 -13.23 5.83 3.53
N VAL A 101 -13.08 5.61 4.82
CA VAL A 101 -14.01 6.06 5.85
C VAL A 101 -13.36 7.23 6.58
N VAL A 102 -14.07 8.34 6.67
CA VAL A 102 -13.55 9.56 7.31
C VAL A 102 -14.43 9.99 8.48
N ASP A 103 -13.80 10.65 9.44
CA ASP A 103 -14.50 11.30 10.54
C ASP A 103 -15.14 12.64 10.11
N ALA A 104 -15.81 13.32 11.04
CA ALA A 104 -16.46 14.61 10.81
C ALA A 104 -15.48 15.74 10.40
N THR A 105 -14.17 15.55 10.60
CA THR A 105 -13.12 16.50 10.20
C THR A 105 -12.50 16.16 8.86
N GLY A 106 -12.93 15.07 8.22
CA GLY A 106 -12.41 14.57 6.95
C GLY A 106 -11.14 13.71 7.08
N ARG A 107 -10.73 13.34 8.30
CA ARG A 107 -9.57 12.46 8.54
C ARG A 107 -9.93 11.02 8.25
N VAL A 108 -9.03 10.30 7.59
CA VAL A 108 -9.21 8.89 7.31
C VAL A 108 -9.06 8.07 8.59
N ILE A 109 -10.12 7.35 8.96
CA ILE A 109 -10.17 6.50 10.16
C ILE A 109 -10.21 5.01 9.83
N GLY A 110 -10.60 4.65 8.60
CA GLY A 110 -10.69 3.27 8.17
C GLY A 110 -10.86 3.16 6.66
N MET A 111 -10.98 1.92 6.22
CA MET A 111 -11.25 1.55 4.83
C MET A 111 -12.33 0.48 4.80
N LEU A 112 -13.35 0.65 3.96
CA LEU A 112 -14.38 -0.36 3.72
C LEU A 112 -14.20 -0.93 2.32
N THR A 113 -14.04 -2.24 2.22
CA THR A 113 -13.78 -2.97 0.97
C THR A 113 -14.84 -4.03 0.70
N GLU A 114 -14.90 -4.56 -0.53
CA GLU A 114 -15.76 -5.71 -0.86
C GLU A 114 -15.49 -6.91 0.07
N SER A 115 -14.23 -7.14 0.47
CA SER A 115 -13.84 -8.23 1.37
C SER A 115 -14.42 -8.06 2.78
N ASP A 116 -14.63 -6.83 3.24
CA ASP A 116 -15.22 -6.58 4.55
C ASP A 116 -16.70 -7.00 4.58
N PHE A 117 -17.42 -6.84 3.47
CA PHE A 117 -18.79 -7.39 3.35
C PHE A 117 -18.80 -8.91 3.41
N LEU A 118 -17.89 -9.59 2.68
CA LEU A 118 -17.80 -11.07 2.72
C LEU A 118 -17.51 -11.54 4.13
N ARG A 119 -16.55 -10.94 4.82
CA ARG A 119 -16.19 -11.26 6.19
C ARG A 119 -17.38 -11.08 7.15
N ARG A 120 -18.13 -9.99 7.00
CA ARG A 120 -19.33 -9.73 7.81
C ARG A 120 -20.43 -10.76 7.58
N LEU A 121 -20.56 -11.23 6.34
CA LEU A 121 -21.53 -12.27 5.96
C LEU A 121 -21.07 -13.68 6.36
N LYS A 122 -19.84 -13.82 6.89
CA LYS A 122 -19.22 -15.12 7.24
C LYS A 122 -19.10 -16.06 6.03
N VAL A 123 -18.79 -15.49 4.87
CA VAL A 123 -18.49 -16.21 3.64
C VAL A 123 -17.10 -15.81 3.16
N ASP A 124 -16.31 -16.76 2.68
CA ASP A 124 -14.93 -16.52 2.26
C ASP A 124 -14.85 -16.17 0.76
N THR A 125 -15.86 -16.58 0.00
CA THR A 125 -15.88 -16.38 -1.45
C THR A 125 -17.22 -15.85 -1.96
N PHE A 126 -17.16 -15.20 -3.13
CA PHE A 126 -18.38 -14.75 -3.83
C PHE A 126 -19.32 -15.93 -4.21
N LEU A 127 -18.75 -17.11 -4.50
CA LEU A 127 -19.54 -18.31 -4.79
C LEU A 127 -20.30 -18.80 -3.57
N GLU A 128 -19.70 -18.78 -2.39
CA GLU A 128 -20.37 -19.10 -1.13
C GLU A 128 -21.49 -18.10 -0.85
N LEU A 129 -21.26 -16.80 -1.14
CA LEU A 129 -22.32 -15.80 -1.05
C LEU A 129 -23.48 -16.13 -1.97
N LEU A 130 -23.24 -16.49 -3.23
CA LEU A 130 -24.31 -16.88 -4.17
C LEU A 130 -25.04 -18.13 -3.69
N LEU A 131 -24.34 -19.13 -3.19
CA LEU A 131 -24.96 -20.35 -2.66
C LEU A 131 -25.82 -20.04 -1.43
N SER A 132 -25.32 -19.18 -0.53
CA SER A 132 -26.08 -18.78 0.67
C SER A 132 -27.31 -17.93 0.33
N MET A 133 -27.30 -17.19 -0.79
CA MET A 133 -28.48 -16.45 -1.29
C MET A 133 -29.56 -17.34 -1.89
N LEU A 134 -29.20 -18.57 -2.31
CA LEU A 134 -30.14 -19.58 -2.78
C LEU A 134 -30.81 -20.33 -1.62
N ASP A 135 -30.26 -20.23 -0.43
CA ASP A 135 -30.82 -20.85 0.78
C ASP A 135 -31.85 -19.86 1.39
N GLU A 136 -33.08 -20.32 1.62
CA GLU A 136 -34.20 -19.48 2.12
C GLU A 136 -33.95 -18.86 3.51
N ALA A 137 -32.90 -19.32 4.23
CA ALA A 137 -32.50 -18.85 5.55
C ALA A 137 -31.60 -17.59 5.53
N PHE A 138 -31.31 -16.98 4.38
CA PHE A 138 -30.33 -15.91 4.27
C PHE A 138 -30.88 -14.51 4.64
N GLU A 139 -30.68 -14.11 5.89
CA GLU A 139 -31.09 -12.81 6.44
C GLU A 139 -30.12 -11.66 6.09
N LEU A 140 -29.67 -11.56 4.82
CA LEU A 140 -28.73 -10.55 4.38
C LEU A 140 -29.22 -9.12 4.65
N LYS A 141 -30.51 -8.89 4.39
CA LYS A 141 -31.11 -7.55 4.42
C LYS A 141 -31.10 -6.93 5.81
N HIS A 142 -31.39 -7.71 6.86
CA HIS A 142 -31.35 -7.23 8.24
C HIS A 142 -29.94 -6.93 8.73
N ARG A 143 -28.99 -7.82 8.46
CA ARG A 143 -27.60 -7.67 8.93
C ARG A 143 -26.89 -6.45 8.32
N CYS A 144 -27.15 -6.12 7.06
CA CYS A 144 -26.54 -4.97 6.40
C CYS A 144 -27.23 -3.64 6.75
N HIS A 145 -28.51 -3.66 7.05
CA HIS A 145 -29.26 -2.44 7.32
C HIS A 145 -29.03 -1.89 8.74
N GLU A 146 -28.75 -2.74 9.70
CA GLU A 146 -28.55 -2.37 11.11
C GLU A 146 -27.07 -2.16 11.46
N THR A 147 -26.13 -2.60 10.63
CA THR A 147 -24.69 -2.52 10.90
C THR A 147 -24.12 -1.22 10.35
N PRO A 148 -23.52 -0.35 11.18
CA PRO A 148 -22.81 0.82 10.70
C PRO A 148 -21.46 0.44 10.07
N VAL A 149 -20.96 1.29 9.17
CA VAL A 149 -19.66 1.10 8.50
C VAL A 149 -18.53 0.91 9.51
N SER A 150 -18.55 1.64 10.61
CA SER A 150 -17.53 1.59 11.68
C SER A 150 -17.33 0.19 12.27
N GLU A 151 -18.34 -0.66 12.27
CA GLU A 151 -18.24 -2.03 12.78
C GLU A 151 -17.69 -3.04 11.76
N ALA A 152 -17.72 -2.68 10.48
CA ALA A 152 -17.31 -3.58 9.40
C ALA A 152 -15.98 -3.18 8.75
N MET A 153 -15.63 -1.90 8.78
CA MET A 153 -14.41 -1.37 8.16
C MET A 153 -13.15 -1.97 8.77
N THR A 154 -12.09 -2.02 7.98
CA THR A 154 -10.74 -2.24 8.49
C THR A 154 -10.19 -0.92 9.05
N ALA A 155 -9.82 -0.93 10.33
CA ALA A 155 -9.27 0.24 11.03
C ALA A 155 -8.09 -0.18 11.94
N PRO A 156 -7.02 0.64 12.05
CA PRO A 156 -6.78 1.84 11.26
C PRO A 156 -6.51 1.52 9.78
N ALA A 157 -6.80 2.45 8.88
CA ALA A 157 -6.42 2.31 7.48
C ALA A 157 -4.92 2.56 7.29
N VAL A 158 -4.28 1.77 6.42
CA VAL A 158 -2.96 2.13 5.87
C VAL A 158 -3.16 3.33 4.95
N THR A 159 -2.38 4.39 5.15
CA THR A 159 -2.47 5.63 4.37
C THR A 159 -1.09 6.02 3.83
N LEU A 160 -1.07 6.79 2.76
CA LEU A 160 0.14 7.40 2.22
C LEU A 160 0.03 8.92 2.28
N THR A 161 1.14 9.59 2.48
CA THR A 161 1.21 11.04 2.31
C THR A 161 1.21 11.38 0.81
N ARG A 162 0.89 12.63 0.46
CA ARG A 162 0.93 13.11 -0.92
C ARG A 162 2.31 12.94 -1.56
N ASP A 163 3.36 13.16 -0.77
CA ASP A 163 4.75 13.16 -1.22
C ASP A 163 5.41 11.78 -1.09
N ALA A 164 4.67 10.77 -0.62
CA ALA A 164 5.17 9.41 -0.51
C ALA A 164 5.77 8.92 -1.83
N GLY A 165 7.02 8.45 -1.76
CA GLY A 165 7.81 8.01 -2.87
C GLY A 165 7.53 6.57 -3.29
N PHE A 166 8.28 6.11 -4.28
CA PHE A 166 8.12 4.78 -4.87
C PHE A 166 8.27 3.66 -3.84
N GLY A 167 9.31 3.71 -2.97
CA GLY A 167 9.56 2.71 -1.93
C GLY A 167 8.43 2.64 -0.90
N GLU A 168 7.99 3.80 -0.41
CA GLU A 168 6.87 3.89 0.55
C GLU A 168 5.58 3.31 -0.04
N ILE A 169 5.31 3.57 -1.34
CA ILE A 169 4.12 3.03 -2.03
C ILE A 169 4.19 1.50 -2.11
N ILE A 170 5.35 0.95 -2.49
CA ILE A 170 5.55 -0.51 -2.52
C ILE A 170 5.36 -1.11 -1.13
N SER A 171 6.02 -0.55 -0.12
CA SER A 171 5.92 -1.03 1.26
C SER A 171 4.48 -1.01 1.77
N ALA A 172 3.75 0.06 1.48
CA ALA A 172 2.35 0.17 1.86
C ALA A 172 1.46 -0.89 1.17
N PHE A 173 1.69 -1.17 -0.12
CA PHE A 173 0.96 -2.24 -0.82
C PHE A 173 1.40 -3.65 -0.41
N HIS A 174 2.61 -3.82 0.14
CA HIS A 174 3.04 -5.08 0.74
C HIS A 174 2.37 -5.34 2.09
N GLN A 175 2.26 -4.30 2.92
CA GLN A 175 1.63 -4.40 4.24
C GLN A 175 0.10 -4.54 4.15
N HIS A 176 -0.49 -4.18 3.03
CA HIS A 176 -1.94 -4.13 2.85
C HIS A 176 -2.37 -4.90 1.60
N ASP A 177 -3.13 -5.98 1.79
CA ASP A 177 -3.69 -6.79 0.68
C ASP A 177 -4.73 -6.04 -0.17
N GLY A 178 -5.09 -4.82 0.22
CA GLY A 178 -6.06 -4.00 -0.48
C GLY A 178 -5.61 -3.60 -1.89
N ARG A 179 -6.60 -3.27 -2.72
CA ARG A 179 -6.39 -2.82 -4.10
C ARG A 179 -6.22 -1.32 -4.22
N SER A 180 -6.34 -0.60 -3.12
CA SER A 180 -6.24 0.85 -3.05
C SER A 180 -5.84 1.33 -1.66
N ILE A 181 -5.13 2.46 -1.61
CA ILE A 181 -4.66 3.09 -0.37
C ILE A 181 -5.08 4.55 -0.40
N PRO A 182 -5.70 5.08 0.67
CA PRO A 182 -6.00 6.49 0.79
C PRO A 182 -4.73 7.33 0.85
N VAL A 183 -4.72 8.44 0.12
CA VAL A 183 -3.67 9.46 0.18
C VAL A 183 -4.19 10.62 1.01
N VAL A 184 -3.39 11.05 1.98
CA VAL A 184 -3.79 12.04 2.98
C VAL A 184 -2.84 13.23 3.04
N ASP A 185 -3.32 14.33 3.61
CA ASP A 185 -2.48 15.49 3.95
C ASP A 185 -1.75 15.28 5.29
N SER A 186 -0.99 16.29 5.72
CA SER A 186 -0.24 16.27 6.98
C SER A 186 -1.14 16.18 8.24
N GLU A 187 -2.43 16.45 8.11
CA GLU A 187 -3.41 16.34 9.20
C GLU A 187 -4.20 15.02 9.13
N GLY A 188 -3.89 14.15 8.17
CA GLY A 188 -4.58 12.87 7.95
C GLY A 188 -5.91 12.99 7.18
N ARG A 189 -6.20 14.16 6.56
CA ARG A 189 -7.43 14.36 5.79
C ARG A 189 -7.28 13.77 4.39
N LEU A 190 -8.34 13.18 3.89
CA LEU A 190 -8.38 12.54 2.59
C LEU A 190 -8.10 13.54 1.45
N LEU A 191 -7.09 13.24 0.63
CA LEU A 191 -6.79 13.95 -0.62
C LEU A 191 -7.23 13.17 -1.85
N GLY A 192 -7.12 11.84 -1.82
CA GLY A 192 -7.44 10.99 -2.95
C GLY A 192 -7.23 9.51 -2.64
N LEU A 193 -7.30 8.68 -3.67
CA LEU A 193 -7.17 7.24 -3.57
C LEU A 193 -6.15 6.73 -4.60
N LEU A 194 -5.07 6.11 -4.14
CA LEU A 194 -4.09 5.46 -4.99
C LEU A 194 -4.52 4.01 -5.26
N LEU A 195 -4.69 3.67 -6.54
CA LEU A 195 -5.03 2.31 -6.92
C LEU A 195 -3.77 1.51 -7.24
N ARG A 196 -3.72 0.27 -6.75
CA ARG A 196 -2.61 -0.66 -7.02
C ARG A 196 -2.35 -0.80 -8.53
N LYS A 197 -3.40 -0.93 -9.34
CA LYS A 197 -3.27 -1.06 -10.80
C LYS A 197 -2.65 0.17 -11.47
N ASP A 198 -2.97 1.37 -10.99
CA ASP A 198 -2.44 2.62 -11.59
C ASP A 198 -0.93 2.73 -11.27
N PHE A 199 -0.53 2.37 -10.06
CA PHE A 199 0.88 2.30 -9.67
C PHE A 199 1.67 1.27 -10.49
N PHE A 200 1.17 0.02 -10.62
CA PHE A 200 1.85 -1.00 -11.43
C PHE A 200 1.90 -0.67 -12.93
N THR A 201 0.96 0.11 -13.44
CA THR A 201 1.03 0.58 -14.84
C THR A 201 2.24 1.47 -15.05
N VAL A 202 2.53 2.40 -14.13
CA VAL A 202 3.72 3.25 -14.18
C VAL A 202 4.98 2.43 -14.03
N TYR A 203 5.01 1.49 -13.08
CA TYR A 203 6.13 0.58 -12.88
C TYR A 203 6.49 -0.22 -14.16
N ASN A 204 5.49 -0.78 -14.83
CA ASN A 204 5.71 -1.56 -16.06
C ASN A 204 6.16 -0.70 -17.25
N LEU A 205 5.64 0.53 -17.39
CA LEU A 205 6.02 1.44 -18.46
C LEU A 205 7.48 1.90 -18.33
N GLU A 206 7.97 2.13 -17.13
CA GLU A 206 9.35 2.55 -16.89
C GLU A 206 10.35 1.38 -17.07
N ASN A 207 9.95 0.14 -16.74
CA ASN A 207 10.79 -1.05 -16.97
C ASN A 207 10.84 -1.52 -18.44
N SER A 208 9.98 -0.99 -19.31
CA SER A 208 9.91 -1.36 -20.73
C SER A 208 10.72 -0.42 -21.64
N ARG A 209 11.41 0.58 -21.09
CA ARG A 209 12.31 1.51 -21.78
C ARG A 209 13.77 1.21 -21.50
#